data_62b6d5ad9933833488673115e040acfc
#
_entry.id   62b6d5ad9933833488673115e040acfc
#
_cell.length_a   1.000
_cell.length_b   1.000
_cell.length_c   1.000
_cell.angle_alpha   90.00
_cell.angle_beta   90.00
_cell.angle_gamma   90.00
#
_symmetry.space_group_name_H-M   'P 1'
#
loop_
_entity.id
_entity.type
_entity.pdbx_description
1 polymer ?
#
loop_
_entity_poly.entity_id
_entity_poly.type
_entity_poly.pdbx_seq_one_letter_code
_entity_poly.pdbx_strand_id
1 'polypeptide(L)'
;MIELDEIKYRLTPYEKELDEIKDALDLQNKEERIIELERTMEAPGFWDDMDKAQKYMKELKNLKDSIETYNNLKSLYDDILVLIEMGEESEDAEIAEEAKSSMDEFASKVDEVKIKTLLSGEYDKYNAILKLNAGAGGTESCDWTSMLYRMYTRWAESKGFTTQVLDFLEGEEAGIKSITVQINGENAYGYLKSERGVHRLVRISPFNAAGKRQTSFASCDVMPDIEEDLDVEINDDDIRIDTYRSSGAGGQHI
;
A
#
# COMPACT_ATOMS: atom_id res chain seq x y z
N MET A 1 -17.50 -34.54 11.00
CA MET A 1 -16.38 -35.35 10.48
C MET A 1 -15.91 -34.90 9.10
N ILE A 2 -16.70 -35.04 8.01
CA ILE A 2 -16.23 -34.66 6.67
C ILE A 2 -15.78 -33.17 6.58
N GLU A 3 -16.48 -32.26 7.24
CA GLU A 3 -16.13 -30.82 7.26
C GLU A 3 -14.83 -30.53 8.01
N LEU A 4 -14.57 -31.20 9.13
CA LEU A 4 -13.33 -31.05 9.89
C LEU A 4 -12.13 -31.62 9.15
N ASP A 5 -12.30 -32.76 8.47
CA ASP A 5 -11.27 -33.34 7.60
C ASP A 5 -10.90 -32.40 6.45
N GLU A 6 -11.89 -31.70 5.88
CA GLU A 6 -11.65 -30.70 4.83
C GLU A 6 -10.89 -29.48 5.37
N ILE A 7 -11.23 -28.99 6.56
CA ILE A 7 -10.52 -27.88 7.20
C ILE A 7 -9.08 -28.29 7.51
N LYS A 8 -8.85 -29.46 8.05
CA LYS A 8 -7.51 -30.01 8.33
C LYS A 8 -6.66 -30.14 7.07
N TYR A 9 -7.26 -30.60 5.98
CA TYR A 9 -6.59 -30.67 4.68
C TYR A 9 -6.23 -29.28 4.15
N ARG A 10 -7.12 -28.30 4.27
CA ARG A 10 -6.87 -26.89 3.91
C ARG A 10 -5.79 -26.25 4.77
N LEU A 11 -5.72 -26.59 6.06
CA LEU A 11 -4.78 -26.03 7.03
C LEU A 11 -3.34 -26.54 6.84
N THR A 12 -3.17 -27.79 6.40
CA THR A 12 -1.86 -28.44 6.28
C THR A 12 -0.81 -27.66 5.47
N PRO A 13 -1.12 -27.03 4.31
CA PRO A 13 -0.14 -26.25 3.56
C PRO A 13 0.36 -25.01 4.29
N TYR A 14 -0.45 -24.47 5.21
CA TYR A 14 -0.13 -23.20 5.89
C TYR A 14 0.98 -23.32 6.93
N GLU A 15 1.31 -24.53 7.41
CA GLU A 15 2.47 -24.72 8.28
C GLU A 15 3.75 -24.26 7.58
N LYS A 16 3.94 -24.71 6.34
CA LYS A 16 5.09 -24.28 5.52
C LYS A 16 5.02 -22.78 5.17
N GLU A 17 3.83 -22.27 4.90
CA GLU A 17 3.65 -20.84 4.59
C GLU A 17 3.97 -19.95 5.78
N LEU A 18 3.63 -20.35 7.00
CA LEU A 18 4.01 -19.65 8.23
C LEU A 18 5.53 -19.61 8.42
N ASP A 19 6.23 -20.71 8.11
CA ASP A 19 7.69 -20.74 8.15
C ASP A 19 8.30 -19.80 7.09
N GLU A 20 7.76 -19.79 5.87
CA GLU A 20 8.17 -18.85 4.82
C GLU A 20 7.93 -17.38 5.22
N ILE A 21 6.81 -17.08 5.86
CA ILE A 21 6.51 -15.73 6.38
C ILE A 21 7.49 -15.36 7.50
N LYS A 22 7.79 -16.28 8.42
CA LYS A 22 8.74 -16.11 9.50
C LYS A 22 10.13 -15.72 8.99
N ASP A 23 10.60 -16.47 7.97
CA ASP A 23 11.89 -16.20 7.34
C ASP A 23 11.89 -14.88 6.57
N ALA A 24 10.81 -14.58 5.82
CA ALA A 24 10.68 -13.34 5.07
C ALA A 24 10.58 -12.10 5.97
N LEU A 25 9.97 -12.22 7.15
CA LEU A 25 9.91 -11.15 8.15
C LEU A 25 11.21 -10.98 8.94
N ASP A 26 12.15 -11.95 8.85
CA ASP A 26 13.42 -11.93 9.56
C ASP A 26 13.27 -11.64 11.07
N LEU A 27 12.39 -12.42 11.71
CA LEU A 27 11.97 -12.16 13.09
C LEU A 27 13.13 -12.16 14.08
N GLN A 28 14.12 -13.03 13.88
CA GLN A 28 15.26 -13.14 14.79
C GLN A 28 16.09 -11.83 14.83
N ASN A 29 16.42 -11.28 13.65
CA ASN A 29 17.16 -10.01 13.58
C ASN A 29 16.31 -8.85 14.11
N LYS A 30 14.99 -8.89 13.93
CA LYS A 30 14.08 -7.89 14.48
C LYS A 30 14.05 -7.92 16.01
N GLU A 31 14.02 -9.11 16.63
CA GLU A 31 14.08 -9.26 18.08
C GLU A 31 15.41 -8.71 18.65
N GLU A 32 16.54 -9.05 18.02
CA GLU A 32 17.84 -8.51 18.40
C GLU A 32 17.89 -6.98 18.28
N ARG A 33 17.32 -6.44 17.20
CA ARG A 33 17.25 -4.99 16.96
C ARG A 33 16.36 -4.27 17.98
N ILE A 34 15.26 -4.87 18.40
CA ILE A 34 14.40 -4.34 19.47
C ILE A 34 15.18 -4.20 20.76
N ILE A 35 15.93 -5.23 21.16
CA ILE A 35 16.74 -5.21 22.37
C ILE A 35 17.80 -4.10 22.31
N GLU A 36 18.45 -3.93 21.16
CA GLU A 36 19.44 -2.86 20.95
C GLU A 36 18.81 -1.46 21.06
N LEU A 37 17.64 -1.25 20.42
CA LEU A 37 16.91 0.02 20.45
C LEU A 37 16.45 0.35 21.87
N GLU A 38 15.86 -0.60 22.58
CA GLU A 38 15.42 -0.42 23.97
C GLU A 38 16.59 -0.04 24.88
N ARG A 39 17.73 -0.74 24.74
CA ARG A 39 18.95 -0.41 25.48
C ARG A 39 19.48 0.99 25.16
N THR A 40 19.38 1.40 23.88
CA THR A 40 19.82 2.73 23.46
C THR A 40 18.92 3.82 24.03
N MET A 41 17.62 3.56 24.13
CA MET A 41 16.61 4.48 24.67
C MET A 41 16.73 4.65 26.20
N GLU A 42 17.34 3.69 26.91
CA GLU A 42 17.64 3.78 28.35
C GLU A 42 18.90 4.65 28.66
N ALA A 43 19.70 4.98 27.63
CA ALA A 43 20.92 5.75 27.83
C ALA A 43 20.63 7.19 28.28
N PRO A 44 21.42 7.74 29.23
CA PRO A 44 21.31 9.13 29.65
C PRO A 44 21.48 10.10 28.49
N GLY A 45 20.58 11.08 28.37
CA GLY A 45 20.60 12.08 27.28
C GLY A 45 19.97 11.65 25.96
N PHE A 46 19.45 10.43 25.84
CA PHE A 46 18.76 9.99 24.64
C PHE A 46 17.54 10.88 24.29
N TRP A 47 16.81 11.30 25.31
CA TRP A 47 15.58 12.09 25.18
C TRP A 47 15.82 13.59 24.96
N ASP A 48 17.08 14.04 24.97
CA ASP A 48 17.44 15.45 24.72
C ASP A 48 17.32 15.80 23.23
N ASP A 49 17.38 14.80 22.36
CA ASP A 49 17.20 14.91 20.89
C ASP A 49 15.82 14.34 20.49
N MET A 50 14.83 15.22 20.38
CA MET A 50 13.44 14.85 20.09
C MET A 50 13.28 14.16 18.73
N ASP A 51 14.00 14.61 17.70
CA ASP A 51 13.87 14.07 16.34
C ASP A 51 14.43 12.66 16.27
N LYS A 52 15.59 12.45 16.90
CA LYS A 52 16.19 11.13 17.04
C LYS A 52 15.30 10.19 17.85
N ALA A 53 14.79 10.64 18.99
CA ALA A 53 13.90 9.85 19.83
C ALA A 53 12.65 9.41 19.07
N GLN A 54 12.04 10.29 18.28
CA GLN A 54 10.86 9.99 17.49
C GLN A 54 11.14 8.94 16.39
N LYS A 55 12.30 9.04 15.69
CA LYS A 55 12.72 8.05 14.70
C LYS A 55 12.88 6.66 15.33
N TYR A 56 13.56 6.58 16.48
CA TYR A 56 13.77 5.31 17.19
C TYR A 56 12.46 4.71 17.70
N MET A 57 11.55 5.52 18.25
CA MET A 57 10.24 5.06 18.69
C MET A 57 9.40 4.51 17.52
N LYS A 58 9.43 5.17 16.36
CA LYS A 58 8.74 4.69 15.15
C LYS A 58 9.33 3.37 14.66
N GLU A 59 10.68 3.26 14.64
CA GLU A 59 11.37 2.02 14.28
C GLU A 59 10.99 0.88 15.24
N LEU A 60 11.08 1.12 16.54
CA LEU A 60 10.73 0.14 17.58
C LEU A 60 9.29 -0.35 17.47
N LYS A 61 8.36 0.58 17.24
CA LYS A 61 6.96 0.23 17.03
C LYS A 61 6.79 -0.68 15.82
N ASN A 62 7.34 -0.32 14.66
CA ASN A 62 7.21 -1.09 13.44
C ASN A 62 7.79 -2.51 13.57
N LEU A 63 8.91 -2.65 14.30
CA LEU A 63 9.51 -3.97 14.57
C LEU A 63 8.59 -4.82 15.46
N LYS A 64 8.06 -4.24 16.55
CA LYS A 64 7.11 -4.92 17.44
C LYS A 64 5.82 -5.30 16.73
N ASP A 65 5.25 -4.42 15.93
CA ASP A 65 4.03 -4.67 15.16
C ASP A 65 4.24 -5.84 14.16
N SER A 66 5.45 -5.96 13.57
CA SER A 66 5.79 -7.09 12.68
C SER A 66 5.82 -8.43 13.42
N ILE A 67 6.42 -8.46 14.61
CA ILE A 67 6.50 -9.67 15.45
C ILE A 67 5.10 -10.05 15.96
N GLU A 68 4.34 -9.08 16.43
CA GLU A 68 2.96 -9.28 16.90
C GLU A 68 2.06 -9.84 15.78
N THR A 69 2.21 -9.31 14.56
CA THR A 69 1.47 -9.80 13.39
C THR A 69 1.73 -11.29 13.15
N TYR A 70 2.98 -11.72 13.18
CA TYR A 70 3.33 -13.14 13.04
C TYR A 70 2.78 -13.98 14.20
N ASN A 71 2.96 -13.53 15.45
CA ASN A 71 2.50 -14.25 16.62
C ASN A 71 0.97 -14.42 16.61
N ASN A 72 0.23 -13.40 16.17
CA ASN A 72 -1.21 -13.48 16.01
C ASN A 72 -1.63 -14.51 14.94
N LEU A 73 -0.90 -14.59 13.81
CA LEU A 73 -1.14 -15.63 12.81
C LEU A 73 -0.87 -17.02 13.36
N LYS A 74 0.25 -17.17 14.09
CA LYS A 74 0.61 -18.45 14.70
C LYS A 74 -0.42 -18.90 15.73
N SER A 75 -0.88 -17.96 16.58
CA SER A 75 -1.95 -18.24 17.57
C SER A 75 -3.23 -18.72 16.89
N LEU A 76 -3.70 -18.00 15.83
CA LEU A 76 -4.88 -18.41 15.08
C LEU A 76 -4.73 -19.81 14.46
N TYR A 77 -3.56 -20.13 13.93
CA TYR A 77 -3.27 -21.46 13.40
C TYR A 77 -3.39 -22.54 14.49
N ASP A 78 -2.78 -22.31 15.66
CA ASP A 78 -2.81 -23.23 16.79
C ASP A 78 -4.25 -23.36 17.36
N ASP A 79 -5.02 -22.27 17.43
CA ASP A 79 -6.41 -22.25 17.87
C ASP A 79 -7.30 -23.09 16.92
N ILE A 80 -7.08 -23.02 15.60
CA ILE A 80 -7.80 -23.84 14.62
C ILE A 80 -7.50 -25.33 14.83
N LEU A 81 -6.25 -25.68 15.10
CA LEU A 81 -5.89 -27.08 15.41
C LEU A 81 -6.64 -27.59 16.65
N VAL A 82 -6.71 -26.77 17.70
CA VAL A 82 -7.47 -27.11 18.91
C VAL A 82 -8.97 -27.26 18.62
N LEU A 83 -9.56 -26.38 17.82
CA LEU A 83 -10.98 -26.47 17.42
C LEU A 83 -11.25 -27.75 16.62
N ILE A 84 -10.32 -28.17 15.74
CA ILE A 84 -10.43 -29.43 15.00
C ILE A 84 -10.42 -30.62 15.96
N GLU A 85 -9.46 -30.67 16.91
CA GLU A 85 -9.37 -31.75 17.90
C GLU A 85 -10.64 -31.82 18.76
N MET A 86 -11.11 -30.68 19.27
CA MET A 86 -12.35 -30.61 20.07
C MET A 86 -13.57 -31.05 19.28
N GLY A 87 -13.68 -30.65 18.01
CA GLY A 87 -14.79 -31.04 17.14
C GLY A 87 -14.76 -32.52 16.76
N GLU A 88 -13.56 -33.12 16.62
CA GLU A 88 -13.39 -34.57 16.40
C GLU A 88 -13.84 -35.40 17.64
N GLU A 89 -13.60 -34.87 18.86
CA GLU A 89 -13.97 -35.53 20.12
C GLU A 89 -15.45 -35.39 20.47
N SER A 90 -16.02 -34.21 20.26
CA SER A 90 -17.40 -33.89 20.71
C SER A 90 -18.47 -34.17 19.66
N GLU A 91 -18.11 -34.32 18.39
CA GLU A 91 -19.02 -34.38 17.23
C GLU A 91 -20.02 -33.18 17.17
N ASP A 92 -19.61 -32.01 17.72
CA ASP A 92 -20.44 -30.82 17.81
C ASP A 92 -20.36 -29.99 16.50
N ALA A 93 -21.53 -29.74 15.91
CA ALA A 93 -21.64 -28.97 14.68
C ALA A 93 -21.31 -27.48 14.86
N GLU A 94 -21.50 -26.93 16.07
CA GLU A 94 -21.18 -25.53 16.36
C GLU A 94 -19.66 -25.32 16.34
N ILE A 95 -18.88 -26.27 16.87
CA ILE A 95 -17.41 -26.22 16.85
C ILE A 95 -16.90 -26.36 15.41
N ALA A 96 -17.52 -27.18 14.59
CA ALA A 96 -17.14 -27.31 13.18
C ALA A 96 -17.37 -26.01 12.38
N GLU A 97 -18.46 -25.29 12.63
CA GLU A 97 -18.73 -24.00 11.99
C GLU A 97 -17.76 -22.90 12.49
N GLU A 98 -17.43 -22.91 13.79
CA GLU A 98 -16.43 -22.01 14.37
C GLU A 98 -15.03 -22.26 13.75
N ALA A 99 -14.61 -23.51 13.65
CA ALA A 99 -13.35 -23.89 12.99
C ALA A 99 -13.29 -23.42 11.54
N LYS A 100 -14.40 -23.52 10.80
CA LYS A 100 -14.50 -23.05 9.42
C LYS A 100 -14.38 -21.54 9.32
N SER A 101 -15.08 -20.81 10.16
CA SER A 101 -15.01 -19.34 10.22
C SER A 101 -13.60 -18.87 10.56
N SER A 102 -12.95 -19.50 11.55
CA SER A 102 -11.58 -19.21 11.95
C SER A 102 -10.58 -19.51 10.84
N MET A 103 -10.79 -20.60 10.09
CA MET A 103 -9.96 -20.96 8.94
C MET A 103 -10.05 -19.93 7.81
N ASP A 104 -11.24 -19.43 7.49
CA ASP A 104 -11.44 -18.42 6.45
C ASP A 104 -10.85 -17.07 6.86
N GLU A 105 -10.97 -16.68 8.14
CA GLU A 105 -10.31 -15.50 8.70
C GLU A 105 -8.78 -15.64 8.65
N PHE A 106 -8.26 -16.78 9.07
CA PHE A 106 -6.83 -17.07 9.05
C PHE A 106 -6.26 -16.99 7.63
N ALA A 107 -6.89 -17.64 6.65
CA ALA A 107 -6.47 -17.61 5.26
C ALA A 107 -6.38 -16.17 4.72
N SER A 108 -7.40 -15.34 5.00
CA SER A 108 -7.41 -13.93 4.61
C SER A 108 -6.26 -13.14 5.24
N LYS A 109 -5.96 -13.37 6.53
CA LYS A 109 -4.85 -12.72 7.23
C LYS A 109 -3.48 -13.15 6.71
N VAL A 110 -3.31 -14.46 6.40
CA VAL A 110 -2.07 -14.96 5.78
C VAL A 110 -1.81 -14.28 4.44
N ASP A 111 -2.83 -14.18 3.58
CA ASP A 111 -2.71 -13.49 2.29
C ASP A 111 -2.32 -12.01 2.45
N GLU A 112 -2.91 -11.32 3.43
CA GLU A 112 -2.57 -9.93 3.72
C GLU A 112 -1.11 -9.77 4.18
N VAL A 113 -0.63 -10.66 5.07
CA VAL A 113 0.76 -10.61 5.56
C VAL A 113 1.74 -10.97 4.46
N LYS A 114 1.42 -11.96 3.61
CA LYS A 114 2.23 -12.28 2.43
C LYS A 114 2.42 -11.08 1.51
N ILE A 115 1.35 -10.34 1.23
CA ILE A 115 1.46 -9.13 0.42
C ILE A 115 2.41 -8.13 1.10
N LYS A 116 2.30 -7.92 2.41
CA LYS A 116 3.21 -7.02 3.15
C LYS A 116 4.67 -7.46 3.09
N THR A 117 4.96 -8.76 3.15
CA THR A 117 6.33 -9.28 3.05
C THR A 117 6.96 -9.07 1.67
N LEU A 118 6.14 -8.97 0.60
CA LEU A 118 6.60 -8.67 -0.74
C LEU A 118 6.97 -7.18 -0.93
N LEU A 119 6.52 -6.29 -0.02
CA LEU A 119 6.79 -4.87 -0.05
C LEU A 119 8.13 -4.56 0.66
N SER A 120 9.23 -5.06 0.09
CA SER A 120 10.59 -4.95 0.64
C SER A 120 11.48 -3.93 -0.08
N GLY A 121 10.95 -3.19 -1.05
CA GLY A 121 11.68 -2.17 -1.77
C GLY A 121 12.02 -0.97 -0.86
N GLU A 122 13.13 -0.29 -1.16
CA GLU A 122 13.63 0.85 -0.39
C GLU A 122 12.56 1.93 -0.14
N TYR A 123 11.72 2.19 -1.14
CA TYR A 123 10.67 3.22 -1.09
C TYR A 123 9.30 2.67 -0.71
N ASP A 124 9.12 1.35 -0.59
CA ASP A 124 7.80 0.74 -0.37
C ASP A 124 7.12 1.20 0.91
N LYS A 125 7.89 1.52 1.95
CA LYS A 125 7.43 1.97 3.26
C LYS A 125 6.83 3.39 3.30
N TYR A 126 7.05 4.19 2.24
CA TYR A 126 6.63 5.58 2.21
C TYR A 126 5.14 5.76 1.90
N ASN A 127 4.63 6.93 2.22
CA ASN A 127 3.37 7.42 1.70
C ASN A 127 3.43 7.51 0.15
N ALA A 128 2.28 7.62 -0.49
CA ALA A 128 2.21 7.70 -1.95
C ALA A 128 1.63 9.04 -2.42
N ILE A 129 2.22 9.59 -3.47
CA ILE A 129 1.62 10.67 -4.25
C ILE A 129 1.08 10.04 -5.54
N LEU A 130 -0.24 9.97 -5.66
CA LEU A 130 -0.95 9.44 -6.81
C LEU A 130 -1.39 10.60 -7.72
N LYS A 131 -0.99 10.58 -8.98
CA LYS A 131 -1.40 11.55 -9.99
C LYS A 131 -2.17 10.87 -11.11
N LEU A 132 -3.40 11.31 -11.34
CA LEU A 132 -4.25 10.84 -12.42
C LEU A 132 -4.49 11.96 -13.43
N ASN A 133 -4.35 11.65 -14.73
CA ASN A 133 -4.63 12.60 -15.79
C ASN A 133 -5.53 11.94 -16.85
N ALA A 134 -6.55 12.66 -17.29
CA ALA A 134 -7.36 12.26 -18.42
C ALA A 134 -6.51 12.22 -19.69
N GLY A 135 -6.60 11.11 -20.42
CA GLY A 135 -5.93 10.90 -21.69
C GLY A 135 -6.87 11.07 -22.90
N ALA A 136 -6.65 10.25 -23.91
CA ALA A 136 -7.53 10.26 -25.09
C ALA A 136 -8.94 9.76 -24.75
N GLY A 137 -9.97 10.51 -25.18
CA GLY A 137 -11.39 10.17 -24.96
C GLY A 137 -12.28 11.37 -24.64
N GLY A 138 -11.74 12.59 -24.56
CA GLY A 138 -12.53 13.80 -24.27
C GLY A 138 -13.23 13.73 -22.92
N THR A 139 -14.50 14.14 -22.86
CA THR A 139 -15.33 14.11 -21.63
C THR A 139 -15.38 12.71 -20.99
N GLU A 140 -15.40 11.64 -21.79
CA GLU A 140 -15.39 10.26 -21.31
C GLU A 140 -14.10 9.92 -20.52
N SER A 141 -12.94 10.44 -20.95
CA SER A 141 -11.68 10.23 -20.25
C SER A 141 -11.61 10.99 -18.92
N CYS A 142 -12.23 12.17 -18.84
CA CYS A 142 -12.37 12.92 -17.60
C CYS A 142 -13.27 12.20 -16.58
N ASP A 143 -14.38 11.61 -17.06
CA ASP A 143 -15.25 10.78 -16.21
C ASP A 143 -14.54 9.51 -15.74
N TRP A 144 -13.75 8.86 -16.62
CA TRP A 144 -12.92 7.71 -16.25
C TRP A 144 -11.90 8.07 -15.15
N THR A 145 -11.24 9.21 -15.27
CA THR A 145 -10.33 9.71 -14.24
C THR A 145 -11.02 9.91 -12.89
N SER A 146 -12.25 10.43 -12.89
CA SER A 146 -13.08 10.56 -11.69
C SER A 146 -13.43 9.20 -11.08
N MET A 147 -13.72 8.19 -11.91
CA MET A 147 -13.98 6.82 -11.44
C MET A 147 -12.74 6.20 -10.81
N LEU A 148 -11.56 6.37 -11.41
CA LEU A 148 -10.28 5.89 -10.86
C LEU A 148 -9.98 6.58 -9.53
N TYR A 149 -10.12 7.90 -9.44
CA TYR A 149 -9.94 8.64 -8.19
C TYR A 149 -10.83 8.08 -7.08
N ARG A 150 -12.11 7.87 -7.35
CA ARG A 150 -13.04 7.27 -6.39
C ARG A 150 -12.63 5.84 -5.99
N MET A 151 -12.15 5.03 -6.94
CA MET A 151 -11.68 3.67 -6.69
C MET A 151 -10.49 3.67 -5.72
N TYR A 152 -9.47 4.48 -6.00
CA TYR A 152 -8.28 4.55 -5.14
C TYR A 152 -8.57 5.15 -3.77
N THR A 153 -9.43 6.17 -3.69
CA THR A 153 -9.84 6.76 -2.40
C THR A 153 -10.56 5.73 -1.52
N ARG A 154 -11.50 4.98 -2.09
CA ARG A 154 -12.22 3.92 -1.36
C ARG A 154 -11.30 2.77 -0.95
N TRP A 155 -10.35 2.42 -1.79
CA TRP A 155 -9.33 1.45 -1.43
C TRP A 155 -8.48 1.94 -0.26
N ALA A 156 -8.02 3.19 -0.30
CA ALA A 156 -7.26 3.80 0.78
C ALA A 156 -8.06 3.80 2.11
N GLU A 157 -9.33 4.20 2.07
CA GLU A 157 -10.24 4.15 3.21
C GLU A 157 -10.38 2.72 3.78
N SER A 158 -10.52 1.71 2.91
CA SER A 158 -10.63 0.30 3.34
C SER A 158 -9.37 -0.23 4.02
N LYS A 159 -8.21 0.36 3.72
CA LYS A 159 -6.92 0.07 4.36
C LYS A 159 -6.64 0.94 5.60
N GLY A 160 -7.56 1.84 5.97
CA GLY A 160 -7.37 2.78 7.07
C GLY A 160 -6.39 3.92 6.75
N PHE A 161 -6.09 4.14 5.46
CA PHE A 161 -5.23 5.22 5.01
C PHE A 161 -6.00 6.53 4.93
N THR A 162 -5.29 7.64 5.11
CA THR A 162 -5.86 8.99 4.92
C THR A 162 -5.46 9.55 3.57
N THR A 163 -6.36 10.33 2.95
CA THR A 163 -6.11 10.94 1.64
C THR A 163 -6.21 12.46 1.73
N GLN A 164 -5.30 13.14 1.04
CA GLN A 164 -5.29 14.60 0.91
C GLN A 164 -5.13 14.99 -0.56
N VAL A 165 -6.05 15.80 -1.07
CA VAL A 165 -5.94 16.35 -2.43
C VAL A 165 -4.92 17.49 -2.42
N LEU A 166 -3.86 17.35 -3.24
CA LEU A 166 -2.79 18.35 -3.40
C LEU A 166 -3.08 19.28 -4.57
N ASP A 167 -3.61 18.75 -5.67
CA ASP A 167 -3.94 19.52 -6.87
C ASP A 167 -5.17 18.93 -7.55
N PHE A 168 -6.02 19.78 -8.12
CA PHE A 168 -7.26 19.39 -8.75
C PHE A 168 -7.61 20.29 -9.91
N LEU A 169 -7.83 19.68 -11.08
CA LEU A 169 -8.31 20.36 -12.27
C LEU A 169 -9.55 19.67 -12.80
N GLU A 170 -10.65 20.37 -12.81
CA GLU A 170 -11.95 19.89 -13.28
C GLU A 170 -11.96 19.72 -14.81
N GLY A 171 -12.74 18.77 -15.32
CA GLY A 171 -13.02 18.63 -16.74
C GLY A 171 -13.94 19.74 -17.23
N GLU A 172 -13.82 20.14 -18.50
CA GLU A 172 -14.62 21.26 -19.07
C GLU A 172 -16.13 20.99 -19.04
N GLU A 173 -16.56 19.75 -19.28
CA GLU A 173 -17.98 19.38 -19.32
C GLU A 173 -18.37 18.46 -18.16
N ALA A 174 -17.49 17.53 -17.77
CA ALA A 174 -17.71 16.59 -16.68
C ALA A 174 -16.40 15.94 -16.25
N GLY A 175 -16.40 15.39 -15.02
CA GLY A 175 -15.31 14.60 -14.49
C GLY A 175 -14.08 15.41 -14.11
N ILE A 176 -12.93 14.73 -14.06
CA ILE A 176 -11.64 15.27 -13.59
C ILE A 176 -10.64 15.23 -14.73
N LYS A 177 -10.03 16.36 -15.08
CA LYS A 177 -8.98 16.45 -16.09
C LYS A 177 -7.63 16.02 -15.50
N SER A 178 -7.32 16.44 -14.29
CA SER A 178 -6.11 16.05 -13.56
C SER A 178 -6.36 16.12 -12.06
N ILE A 179 -5.81 15.18 -11.32
CA ILE A 179 -5.83 15.23 -9.85
C ILE A 179 -4.54 14.63 -9.30
N THR A 180 -4.02 15.27 -8.26
CA THR A 180 -2.88 14.76 -7.47
C THR A 180 -3.34 14.57 -6.04
N VAL A 181 -3.17 13.36 -5.51
CA VAL A 181 -3.63 12.97 -4.17
C VAL A 181 -2.47 12.37 -3.41
N GLN A 182 -2.23 12.86 -2.21
CA GLN A 182 -1.36 12.21 -1.24
C GLN A 182 -2.17 11.15 -0.48
N ILE A 183 -1.62 9.95 -0.39
CA ILE A 183 -2.20 8.82 0.33
C ILE A 183 -1.24 8.46 1.46
N ASN A 184 -1.65 8.74 2.70
CA ASN A 184 -0.82 8.53 3.88
C ASN A 184 -1.19 7.22 4.56
N GLY A 185 -0.22 6.32 4.62
CA GLY A 185 -0.37 5.02 5.26
C GLY A 185 0.91 4.20 5.11
N GLU A 186 1.07 3.24 6.01
CA GLU A 186 2.21 2.32 5.95
C GLU A 186 2.21 1.52 4.64
N ASN A 187 3.32 1.55 3.93
CA ASN A 187 3.50 0.91 2.63
C ASN A 187 2.54 1.38 1.52
N ALA A 188 1.95 2.57 1.62
CA ALA A 188 1.02 3.08 0.62
C ALA A 188 1.64 3.12 -0.79
N TYR A 189 2.90 3.57 -0.90
CA TYR A 189 3.62 3.55 -2.17
C TYR A 189 3.87 2.11 -2.66
N GLY A 190 4.29 1.21 -1.78
CA GLY A 190 4.55 -0.18 -2.11
C GLY A 190 3.33 -0.88 -2.74
N TYR A 191 2.14 -0.64 -2.20
CA TYR A 191 0.88 -1.15 -2.76
C TYR A 191 0.55 -0.54 -4.12
N LEU A 192 0.78 0.77 -4.28
CA LEU A 192 0.31 1.52 -5.44
C LEU A 192 1.31 1.59 -6.59
N LYS A 193 2.61 1.34 -6.36
CA LYS A 193 3.66 1.45 -7.39
C LYS A 193 3.37 0.68 -8.67
N SER A 194 2.71 -0.47 -8.57
CA SER A 194 2.36 -1.34 -9.69
C SER A 194 1.18 -0.81 -10.51
N GLU A 195 0.43 0.15 -10.00
CA GLU A 195 -0.68 0.81 -10.69
C GLU A 195 -0.21 1.88 -11.68
N ARG A 196 1.10 2.20 -11.67
CA ARG A 196 1.68 3.17 -12.59
C ARG A 196 1.52 2.71 -14.03
N GLY A 197 0.84 3.55 -14.84
CA GLY A 197 0.64 3.24 -16.25
C GLY A 197 -0.60 3.88 -16.85
N VAL A 198 -1.09 3.28 -17.93
CA VAL A 198 -2.27 3.75 -18.64
C VAL A 198 -3.46 2.81 -18.38
N HIS A 199 -4.50 3.36 -17.82
CA HIS A 199 -5.75 2.67 -17.50
C HIS A 199 -6.74 2.83 -18.64
N ARG A 200 -7.24 1.73 -19.18
CA ARG A 200 -8.15 1.68 -20.32
C ARG A 200 -9.56 1.35 -19.86
N LEU A 201 -10.52 2.18 -20.23
CA LEU A 201 -11.95 1.93 -20.08
C LEU A 201 -12.59 1.64 -21.43
N VAL A 202 -13.40 0.59 -21.49
CA VAL A 202 -14.24 0.28 -22.66
C VAL A 202 -15.67 0.06 -22.18
N ARG A 203 -16.57 1.00 -22.53
CA ARG A 203 -17.98 0.91 -22.13
C ARG A 203 -18.88 1.59 -23.18
N ILE A 204 -20.19 1.42 -23.05
CA ILE A 204 -21.16 2.28 -23.71
C ILE A 204 -21.12 3.64 -23.01
N SER A 205 -20.79 4.70 -23.75
CA SER A 205 -20.62 6.03 -23.19
C SER A 205 -21.96 6.64 -22.77
N PRO A 206 -22.09 7.13 -21.51
CA PRO A 206 -23.26 7.87 -21.08
C PRO A 206 -23.37 9.26 -21.74
N PHE A 207 -22.27 9.76 -22.31
CA PHE A 207 -22.20 11.07 -23.00
C PHE A 207 -22.52 10.96 -24.50
N ASN A 208 -22.74 9.76 -25.04
CA ASN A 208 -23.03 9.53 -26.44
C ASN A 208 -24.50 9.12 -26.63
N ALA A 209 -25.32 10.04 -27.15
CA ALA A 209 -26.74 9.81 -27.38
C ALA A 209 -27.03 8.59 -28.31
N ALA A 210 -26.09 8.22 -29.21
CA ALA A 210 -26.21 7.05 -30.07
C ALA A 210 -25.87 5.71 -29.40
N GLY A 211 -25.51 5.70 -28.09
CA GLY A 211 -25.21 4.49 -27.34
C GLY A 211 -24.02 3.69 -27.86
N LYS A 212 -23.05 4.35 -28.51
CA LYS A 212 -21.91 3.67 -29.10
C LYS A 212 -20.89 3.29 -28.01
N ARG A 213 -20.25 2.13 -28.21
CA ARG A 213 -19.11 1.69 -27.40
C ARG A 213 -17.91 2.59 -27.64
N GLN A 214 -17.36 3.16 -26.57
CA GLN A 214 -16.22 4.07 -26.59
C GLN A 214 -15.04 3.46 -25.82
N THR A 215 -13.84 3.88 -26.19
CA THR A 215 -12.61 3.54 -25.48
C THR A 215 -11.95 4.83 -25.01
N SER A 216 -11.64 4.90 -23.72
CA SER A 216 -11.01 6.05 -23.08
C SER A 216 -9.80 5.63 -22.26
N PHE A 217 -8.87 6.52 -22.12
CA PHE A 217 -7.63 6.29 -21.40
C PHE A 217 -7.42 7.35 -20.32
N ALA A 218 -6.83 6.93 -19.22
CA ALA A 218 -6.33 7.81 -18.17
C ALA A 218 -4.93 7.34 -17.77
N SER A 219 -4.01 8.24 -17.52
CA SER A 219 -2.71 7.90 -16.96
C SER A 219 -2.76 7.96 -15.45
N CYS A 220 -2.10 7.00 -14.82
CA CYS A 220 -1.82 6.94 -13.41
C CYS A 220 -0.31 7.01 -13.21
N ASP A 221 0.15 7.95 -12.43
CA ASP A 221 1.53 8.02 -11.97
C ASP A 221 1.57 7.94 -10.45
N VAL A 222 2.54 7.19 -9.91
CA VAL A 222 2.70 6.95 -8.48
C VAL A 222 4.14 7.26 -8.10
N MET A 223 4.31 8.13 -7.12
CA MET A 223 5.60 8.54 -6.60
C MET A 223 5.63 8.32 -5.08
N PRO A 224 6.78 7.93 -4.51
CA PRO A 224 6.94 7.92 -3.06
C PRO A 224 6.95 9.35 -2.54
N ASP A 225 6.31 9.57 -1.39
CA ASP A 225 6.38 10.83 -0.66
C ASP A 225 7.58 10.76 0.30
N ILE A 226 8.71 11.31 -0.16
CA ILE A 226 9.97 11.28 0.57
C ILE A 226 10.06 12.57 1.39
N GLU A 227 9.89 12.45 2.71
CA GLU A 227 9.97 13.56 3.67
C GLU A 227 11.42 13.98 4.00
N GLU A 228 12.42 13.22 3.54
CA GLU A 228 13.81 13.54 3.81
C GLU A 228 14.31 14.64 2.86
N ASP A 229 14.75 15.76 3.43
CA ASP A 229 15.56 16.75 2.71
C ASP A 229 16.84 16.04 2.20
N LEU A 230 16.81 15.67 0.94
CA LEU A 230 18.04 15.24 0.27
C LEU A 230 18.91 16.50 0.10
N ASP A 231 19.91 16.61 0.94
CA ASP A 231 20.93 17.67 0.83
C ASP A 231 21.75 17.39 -0.44
N VAL A 232 21.24 17.86 -1.58
CA VAL A 232 21.91 17.71 -2.88
C VAL A 232 22.86 18.90 -3.04
N GLU A 233 24.15 18.69 -2.76
CA GLU A 233 25.18 19.65 -3.11
C GLU A 233 25.32 19.73 -4.64
N ILE A 234 24.91 20.86 -5.19
CA ILE A 234 25.14 21.17 -6.61
C ILE A 234 26.42 22.01 -6.71
N ASN A 235 27.49 21.43 -7.24
CA ASN A 235 28.71 22.16 -7.52
C ASN A 235 28.51 23.04 -8.77
N ASP A 236 29.03 24.26 -8.74
CA ASP A 236 28.98 25.15 -9.90
C ASP A 236 29.65 24.57 -11.14
N ASP A 237 30.64 23.68 -10.95
CA ASP A 237 31.32 22.96 -12.03
C ASP A 237 30.46 21.91 -12.76
N ASP A 238 29.35 21.47 -12.10
CA ASP A 238 28.39 20.49 -12.65
C ASP A 238 27.30 21.19 -13.49
N ILE A 239 27.25 22.54 -13.45
CA ILE A 239 26.24 23.34 -14.14
C ILE A 239 26.86 23.98 -15.41
N ARG A 240 26.29 23.64 -16.56
CA ARG A 240 26.57 24.34 -17.80
C ARG A 240 25.41 25.28 -18.12
N ILE A 241 25.72 26.59 -18.21
CA ILE A 241 24.73 27.60 -18.61
C ILE A 241 24.93 27.94 -20.07
N ASP A 242 24.02 27.51 -20.94
CA ASP A 242 23.98 27.90 -22.34
C ASP A 242 22.97 29.03 -22.55
N THR A 243 23.46 30.22 -22.92
CA THR A 243 22.61 31.37 -23.25
C THR A 243 22.44 31.50 -24.75
N TYR A 244 21.21 31.65 -25.21
CA TYR A 244 20.91 31.89 -26.63
C TYR A 244 19.88 32.99 -26.79
N ARG A 245 19.91 33.67 -27.93
CA ARG A 245 18.90 34.67 -28.25
C ARG A 245 17.64 34.01 -28.75
N SER A 246 16.48 34.46 -28.27
CA SER A 246 15.22 33.96 -28.81
C SER A 246 15.07 34.44 -30.27
N SER A 247 14.65 33.53 -31.15
CA SER A 247 14.53 33.77 -32.59
C SER A 247 13.15 34.20 -33.04
N GLY A 248 12.41 34.98 -32.23
CA GLY A 248 11.08 35.47 -32.57
C GLY A 248 11.09 36.83 -33.28
N ALA A 249 10.24 37.02 -34.27
CA ALA A 249 10.02 38.28 -34.99
C ALA A 249 9.11 39.21 -34.19
N GLY A 250 9.50 39.63 -32.96
CA GLY A 250 8.72 40.50 -32.10
C GLY A 250 9.60 41.42 -31.27
N GLY A 251 9.39 42.69 -31.31
CA GLY A 251 10.31 43.72 -30.88
C GLY A 251 10.31 44.14 -29.41
N GLN A 252 9.60 43.51 -28.49
CA GLN A 252 9.60 43.94 -27.09
C GLN A 252 9.63 42.69 -26.18
N HIS A 253 10.73 42.54 -25.42
CA HIS A 253 10.99 41.38 -24.52
C HIS A 253 11.33 40.03 -25.17
N ILE A 254 12.23 40.02 -26.11
CA ILE A 254 12.89 38.80 -26.58
C ILE A 254 14.32 38.71 -26.05
#